data_5c9bb8f70cfa06de27169a4cba538b57
#
_entry.id   5c9bb8f70cfa06de27169a4cba538b57
#
_cell.length_a   1.000
_cell.length_b   1.000
_cell.length_c   1.000
_cell.angle_alpha   90.00
_cell.angle_beta   90.00
_cell.angle_gamma   90.00
#
_symmetry.space_group_name_H-M   'P 1'
#
loop_
_entity.id
_entity.type
_entity.pdbx_description
1 polymer ?
#
loop_
_entity_poly.entity_id
_entity_poly.type
_entity_poly.pdbx_seq_one_letter_code
_entity_poly.pdbx_strand_id
1 'polypeptide(L)'
;CRAQGIPARLGFADVQNHLSTEKMRRNMGTDKFYWHGYTSIYLNGQWLKSTPAFNIELCEKFGLKPLDFNGEEDSIYHEFDNAGNRHMQYLNFRGEFAEPPLADMLETYMAHYAHWKTGKRTAIGDFDAEVAEEMGGA
;
A
#
# COMPACT_ATOMS: atom_id res chain seq x y z
N CYS A 1 11.12 0.78 -14.74
CA CYS A 1 11.39 2.12 -15.31
C CYS A 1 12.87 2.32 -15.58
N ARG A 2 13.75 2.33 -14.56
CA ARG A 2 15.19 2.65 -14.72
C ARG A 2 15.91 1.76 -15.76
N ALA A 3 15.62 0.46 -15.77
CA ALA A 3 16.19 -0.47 -16.76
C ALA A 3 15.79 -0.15 -18.21
N GLN A 4 14.75 0.64 -18.41
CA GLN A 4 14.27 1.12 -19.71
C GLN A 4 14.67 2.59 -19.97
N GLY A 5 15.58 3.14 -19.17
CA GLY A 5 16.02 4.53 -19.32
C GLY A 5 15.02 5.58 -18.84
N ILE A 6 13.95 5.18 -18.15
CA ILE A 6 12.94 6.10 -17.59
C ILE A 6 13.37 6.49 -16.17
N PRO A 7 13.61 7.79 -15.89
CA PRO A 7 13.95 8.22 -14.53
C PRO A 7 12.82 7.88 -13.55
N ALA A 8 13.18 7.23 -12.45
CA ALA A 8 12.24 6.83 -11.42
C ALA A 8 12.88 6.84 -10.04
N ARG A 9 12.07 7.09 -9.01
CA ARG A 9 12.42 7.07 -7.60
C ARG A 9 11.50 6.13 -6.84
N LEU A 10 12.00 5.62 -5.72
CA LEU A 10 11.20 4.90 -4.74
C LEU A 10 10.55 5.92 -3.81
N GLY A 11 9.24 6.02 -3.86
CA GLY A 11 8.47 6.85 -2.96
C GLY A 11 7.88 6.03 -1.82
N PHE A 12 7.76 6.64 -0.65
CA PHE A 12 7.16 5.98 0.51
C PHE A 12 6.21 6.90 1.26
N ALA A 13 5.14 6.31 1.76
CA ALA A 13 4.15 6.99 2.59
C ALA A 13 3.65 6.06 3.70
N ASP A 14 3.18 6.63 4.78
CA ASP A 14 2.40 5.90 5.77
C ASP A 14 0.93 6.00 5.39
N VAL A 15 0.25 4.87 5.34
CA VAL A 15 -1.16 4.79 4.97
C VAL A 15 -1.96 4.04 6.02
N GLN A 16 -3.23 4.35 6.13
CA GLN A 16 -4.20 3.60 6.89
C GLN A 16 -5.15 2.89 5.92
N ASN A 17 -5.22 1.57 6.03
CA ASN A 17 -6.12 0.76 5.22
C ASN A 17 -7.36 0.39 6.03
N HIS A 18 -8.48 1.03 5.73
CA HIS A 18 -9.75 0.81 6.40
C HIS A 18 -10.42 -0.52 6.00
N LEU A 19 -9.98 -1.16 4.91
CA LEU A 19 -10.44 -2.46 4.43
C LEU A 19 -9.52 -3.63 4.81
N SER A 20 -8.51 -3.39 5.69
CA SER A 20 -7.66 -4.48 6.17
C SER A 20 -8.46 -5.47 6.99
N THR A 21 -8.15 -6.78 6.85
CA THR A 21 -8.82 -7.83 7.61
C THR A 21 -8.53 -7.73 9.11
N GLU A 22 -9.45 -8.21 9.95
CA GLU A 22 -9.24 -8.23 11.40
C GLU A 22 -8.02 -9.08 11.79
N LYS A 23 -7.82 -10.19 11.10
CA LYS A 23 -6.64 -11.05 11.28
C LYS A 23 -5.35 -10.31 10.96
N MET A 24 -5.34 -9.54 9.87
CA MET A 24 -4.18 -8.71 9.50
C MET A 24 -3.90 -7.66 10.57
N ARG A 25 -4.91 -6.92 11.04
CA ARG A 25 -4.78 -5.91 12.10
C ARG A 25 -4.26 -6.53 13.41
N ARG A 26 -4.77 -7.70 13.81
CA ARG A 26 -4.28 -8.41 14.99
C ARG A 26 -2.81 -8.83 14.85
N ASN A 27 -2.43 -9.35 13.71
CA ASN A 27 -1.04 -9.78 13.46
C ASN A 27 -0.06 -8.62 13.44
N MET A 28 -0.45 -7.50 12.85
CA MET A 28 0.38 -6.30 12.78
C MET A 28 0.38 -5.51 14.09
N GLY A 29 -0.71 -5.59 14.86
CA GLY A 29 -0.95 -4.75 16.04
C GLY A 29 -1.35 -3.31 15.69
N THR A 30 -1.66 -3.04 14.43
CA THR A 30 -2.04 -1.71 13.92
C THR A 30 -2.76 -1.85 12.58
N ASP A 31 -3.58 -0.86 12.23
CA ASP A 31 -4.20 -0.69 10.93
C ASP A 31 -3.40 0.24 9.99
N LYS A 32 -2.22 0.71 10.47
CA LYS A 32 -1.32 1.56 9.71
C LYS A 32 -0.25 0.74 9.02
N PHE A 33 -0.05 1.04 7.75
CA PHE A 33 0.99 0.46 6.91
C PHE A 33 2.08 1.51 6.75
N TYR A 34 3.17 1.32 7.49
CA TYR A 34 4.33 2.20 7.42
C TYR A 34 5.19 1.88 6.20
N TRP A 35 5.73 2.92 5.58
CA TRP A 35 6.59 2.79 4.41
C TRP A 35 5.91 2.11 3.22
N HIS A 36 4.60 2.37 3.03
CA HIS A 36 3.89 1.93 1.85
C HIS A 36 4.55 2.53 0.59
N GLY A 37 4.98 1.64 -0.33
CA GLY A 37 5.75 2.04 -1.50
C GLY A 37 4.90 2.55 -2.66
N TYR A 38 5.40 3.55 -3.35
CA TYR A 38 4.94 3.95 -4.67
C TYR A 38 6.15 4.23 -5.57
N THR A 39 5.94 4.30 -6.88
CA THR A 39 6.97 4.72 -7.82
C THR A 39 6.71 6.16 -8.22
N SER A 40 7.72 7.03 -8.09
CA SER A 40 7.72 8.35 -8.69
C SER A 40 8.44 8.27 -10.03
N ILE A 41 7.76 8.60 -11.12
CA ILE A 41 8.22 8.42 -12.51
C ILE A 41 8.30 9.79 -13.17
N TYR A 42 9.41 10.07 -13.85
CA TYR A 42 9.56 11.32 -14.60
C TYR A 42 9.10 11.12 -16.05
N LEU A 43 7.99 11.74 -16.40
CA LEU A 43 7.40 11.70 -17.73
C LEU A 43 7.00 13.11 -18.16
N ASN A 44 7.24 13.44 -19.42
CA ASN A 44 6.79 14.69 -20.04
C ASN A 44 7.11 15.96 -19.23
N GLY A 45 8.27 15.98 -18.56
CA GLY A 45 8.72 17.16 -17.80
C GLY A 45 8.21 17.22 -16.36
N GLN A 46 7.50 16.21 -15.86
CA GLN A 46 6.94 16.17 -14.50
C GLN A 46 7.16 14.83 -13.80
N TRP A 47 7.18 14.86 -12.48
CA TRP A 47 7.20 13.66 -11.64
C TRP A 47 5.78 13.24 -11.29
N LEU A 48 5.45 11.99 -11.57
CA LEU A 48 4.13 11.40 -11.34
C LEU A 48 4.26 10.20 -10.41
N LYS A 49 3.31 10.06 -9.49
CA LYS A 49 3.25 8.94 -8.55
C LYS A 49 2.38 7.82 -9.12
N SER A 50 2.89 6.59 -9.03
CA SER A 50 2.13 5.40 -9.39
C SER A 50 2.27 4.36 -8.29
N THR A 51 1.15 3.90 -7.74
CA THR A 51 1.11 2.87 -6.72
C THR A 51 0.82 1.52 -7.37
N PRO A 52 1.54 0.43 -7.01
CA PRO A 52 1.13 -0.91 -7.37
C PRO A 52 -0.32 -1.15 -6.93
N ALA A 53 -1.20 -1.40 -7.90
CA ALA A 53 -2.62 -1.49 -7.67
C ALA A 53 -3.04 -2.92 -7.31
N PHE A 54 -4.18 -3.05 -6.66
CA PHE A 54 -4.90 -4.31 -6.59
C PHE A 54 -5.29 -4.76 -8.00
N ASN A 55 -5.30 -6.07 -8.25
CA ASN A 55 -5.81 -6.59 -9.51
C ASN A 55 -7.32 -6.30 -9.67
N ILE A 56 -7.83 -6.45 -10.89
CA ILE A 56 -9.22 -6.07 -11.20
C ILE A 56 -10.20 -6.90 -10.38
N GLU A 57 -9.97 -8.20 -10.22
CA GLU A 57 -10.83 -9.11 -9.46
C GLU A 57 -10.93 -8.68 -7.99
N LEU A 58 -9.83 -8.24 -7.41
CA LEU A 58 -9.79 -7.73 -6.04
C LEU A 58 -10.52 -6.39 -5.93
N CYS A 59 -10.37 -5.52 -6.92
CA CYS A 59 -11.12 -4.25 -6.97
C CYS A 59 -12.62 -4.50 -7.04
N GLU A 60 -13.08 -5.42 -7.88
CA GLU A 60 -14.48 -5.80 -7.99
C GLU A 60 -15.02 -6.33 -6.66
N LYS A 61 -14.26 -7.24 -6.01
CA LYS A 61 -14.62 -7.86 -4.74
C LYS A 61 -14.79 -6.83 -3.60
N PHE A 62 -13.94 -5.82 -3.56
CA PHE A 62 -14.00 -4.76 -2.55
C PHE A 62 -14.82 -3.53 -2.95
N GLY A 63 -15.40 -3.51 -4.16
CA GLY A 63 -16.10 -2.35 -4.67
C GLY A 63 -15.16 -1.14 -4.85
N LEU A 64 -13.95 -1.37 -5.32
CA LEU A 64 -12.94 -0.35 -5.55
C LEU A 64 -12.86 0.01 -7.03
N LYS A 65 -12.55 1.27 -7.30
CA LYS A 65 -12.17 1.69 -8.65
C LYS A 65 -10.74 1.22 -8.93
N PRO A 66 -10.48 0.47 -10.02
CA PRO A 66 -9.12 0.15 -10.43
C PRO A 66 -8.27 1.41 -10.63
N LEU A 67 -6.97 1.30 -10.35
CA LEU A 67 -6.00 2.36 -10.62
C LEU A 67 -5.42 2.17 -12.01
N ASP A 68 -5.70 3.13 -12.89
CA ASP A 68 -5.07 3.24 -14.21
C ASP A 68 -4.03 4.34 -14.20
N PHE A 69 -2.85 4.07 -14.76
CA PHE A 69 -1.80 5.06 -14.90
C PHE A 69 -1.73 5.52 -16.36
N ASN A 70 -2.17 6.74 -16.62
CA ASN A 70 -2.20 7.33 -17.98
C ASN A 70 -0.90 8.07 -18.34
N GLY A 71 0.00 8.32 -17.39
CA GLY A 71 1.23 9.07 -17.60
C GLY A 71 1.05 10.60 -17.61
N GLU A 72 -0.11 11.10 -17.22
CA GLU A 72 -0.46 12.52 -17.21
C GLU A 72 -0.73 13.04 -15.79
N GLU A 73 -1.22 12.18 -14.90
CA GLU A 73 -1.56 12.49 -13.52
C GLU A 73 -1.14 11.38 -12.56
N ASP A 74 -1.12 11.69 -11.26
CA ASP A 74 -0.82 10.72 -10.21
C ASP A 74 -1.86 9.60 -10.19
N SER A 75 -1.41 8.34 -10.08
CA SER A 75 -2.25 7.16 -9.87
C SER A 75 -1.90 6.53 -8.53
N ILE A 76 -2.50 7.04 -7.47
CA ILE A 76 -2.37 6.55 -6.11
C ILE A 76 -3.73 6.09 -5.58
N TYR A 77 -3.76 5.35 -4.47
CA TYR A 77 -5.03 4.84 -3.93
C TYR A 77 -6.06 5.94 -3.71
N HIS A 78 -7.29 5.64 -4.11
CA HIS A 78 -8.44 6.49 -3.83
C HIS A 78 -8.75 6.48 -2.33
N GLU A 79 -9.16 7.63 -1.80
CA GLU A 79 -9.53 7.76 -0.38
C GLU A 79 -10.82 6.99 -0.05
N PHE A 80 -11.72 6.86 -1.02
CA PHE A 80 -13.03 6.23 -0.85
C PHE A 80 -13.24 5.08 -1.85
N ASP A 81 -14.01 4.08 -1.43
CA ASP A 81 -14.54 3.03 -2.29
C ASP A 81 -15.70 3.54 -3.16
N ASN A 82 -16.26 2.67 -4.01
CA ASN A 82 -17.39 3.02 -4.89
C ASN A 82 -18.69 3.31 -4.13
N ALA A 83 -18.80 2.88 -2.88
CA ALA A 83 -19.94 3.12 -2.00
C ALA A 83 -19.77 4.37 -1.12
N GLY A 84 -18.61 5.04 -1.20
CA GLY A 84 -18.30 6.23 -0.42
C GLY A 84 -17.75 5.95 0.98
N ASN A 85 -17.37 4.70 1.29
CA ASN A 85 -16.71 4.39 2.53
C ASN A 85 -15.20 4.67 2.41
N ARG A 86 -14.55 5.00 3.53
CA ARG A 86 -13.10 5.17 3.54
C ARG A 86 -12.38 3.88 3.18
N HIS A 87 -11.44 3.98 2.26
CA HIS A 87 -10.62 2.88 1.80
C HIS A 87 -9.16 3.04 2.23
N MET A 88 -8.42 3.90 1.56
CA MET A 88 -7.00 4.11 1.83
C MET A 88 -6.73 5.57 2.12
N GLN A 89 -6.15 5.85 3.28
CA GLN A 89 -5.83 7.19 3.69
C GLN A 89 -4.32 7.38 3.77
N TYR A 90 -3.78 8.31 2.99
CA TYR A 90 -2.38 8.73 3.12
C TYR A 90 -2.25 9.63 4.34
N LEU A 91 -1.44 9.21 5.32
CA LEU A 91 -1.23 9.94 6.58
C LEU A 91 0.00 10.84 6.50
N ASN A 92 1.08 10.33 5.91
CA ASN A 92 2.34 11.04 5.83
C ASN A 92 3.17 10.55 4.64
N PHE A 93 3.62 11.45 3.79
CA PHE A 93 4.60 11.14 2.75
C PHE A 93 6.01 11.24 3.33
N ARG A 94 6.76 10.14 3.31
CA ARG A 94 8.11 10.06 3.90
C ARG A 94 9.20 10.54 2.95
N GLY A 95 8.89 10.67 1.66
CA GLY A 95 9.80 11.19 0.65
C GLY A 95 10.06 10.22 -0.49
N GLU A 96 10.96 10.63 -1.37
CA GLU A 96 11.36 9.91 -2.57
C GLU A 96 12.88 9.68 -2.57
N PHE A 97 13.29 8.46 -2.84
CA PHE A 97 14.66 8.00 -2.64
C PHE A 97 15.19 7.32 -3.91
N ALA A 98 16.49 7.43 -4.14
CA ALA A 98 17.16 6.66 -5.19
C ALA A 98 17.26 5.18 -4.81
N GLU A 99 17.51 4.90 -3.54
CA GLU A 99 17.60 3.56 -2.94
C GLU A 99 16.74 3.51 -1.67
N PRO A 100 16.22 2.33 -1.27
CA PRO A 100 15.38 2.23 -0.09
C PRO A 100 16.17 2.60 1.18
N PRO A 101 15.63 3.47 2.06
CA PRO A 101 16.26 3.85 3.32
C PRO A 101 16.07 2.73 4.36
N LEU A 102 16.75 1.60 4.20
CA LEU A 102 16.51 0.37 4.95
C LEU A 102 16.67 0.53 6.46
N ALA A 103 17.61 1.36 6.93
CA ALA A 103 17.82 1.57 8.36
C ALA A 103 16.57 2.20 9.02
N ASP A 104 16.06 3.27 8.42
CA ASP A 104 14.88 3.99 8.91
C ASP A 104 13.61 3.13 8.82
N MET A 105 13.51 2.33 7.76
CA MET A 105 12.41 1.36 7.58
C MET A 105 12.43 0.31 8.70
N LEU A 106 13.59 -0.30 8.96
CA LEU A 106 13.75 -1.31 10.01
C LEU A 106 13.45 -0.73 11.40
N GLU A 107 13.95 0.45 11.72
CA GLU A 107 13.66 1.15 12.97
C GLU A 107 12.14 1.34 13.15
N THR A 108 11.48 1.83 12.10
CA THR A 108 10.01 2.02 12.11
C THR A 108 9.27 0.70 12.33
N TYR A 109 9.66 -0.37 11.61
CA TYR A 109 9.00 -1.67 11.73
C TYR A 109 9.20 -2.28 13.12
N MET A 110 10.38 -2.18 13.69
CA MET A 110 10.67 -2.61 15.06
C MET A 110 9.88 -1.82 16.09
N ALA A 111 9.64 -0.52 15.84
CA ALA A 111 8.89 0.33 16.75
C ALA A 111 7.37 0.04 16.73
N HIS A 112 6.80 -0.28 15.57
CA HIS A 112 5.35 -0.25 15.36
C HIS A 112 4.70 -1.61 15.10
N TYR A 113 5.41 -2.57 14.50
CA TYR A 113 4.82 -3.86 14.17
C TYR A 113 5.11 -4.93 15.23
N ALA A 114 4.04 -5.50 15.80
CA ALA A 114 4.14 -6.47 16.89
C ALA A 114 4.98 -7.72 16.52
N HIS A 115 4.83 -8.24 15.31
CA HIS A 115 5.56 -9.41 14.85
C HIS A 115 7.07 -9.16 14.67
N TRP A 116 7.48 -7.92 14.35
CA TRP A 116 8.89 -7.55 14.31
C TRP A 116 9.52 -7.50 15.70
N LYS A 117 8.75 -7.02 16.71
CA LYS A 117 9.20 -6.98 18.11
C LYS A 117 9.41 -8.37 18.71
N THR A 118 8.57 -9.32 18.34
CA THR A 118 8.56 -10.66 18.93
C THR A 118 9.40 -11.67 18.15
N GLY A 119 9.86 -11.34 16.95
CA GLY A 119 10.56 -12.25 16.04
C GLY A 119 9.70 -13.44 15.57
N LYS A 120 8.41 -13.47 15.91
CA LYS A 120 7.51 -14.51 15.44
C LYS A 120 7.12 -14.23 13.99
N ARG A 121 7.52 -15.14 13.09
CA ARG A 121 6.97 -15.16 11.73
C ARG A 121 5.49 -15.52 11.83
N THR A 122 4.62 -14.60 11.47
CA THR A 122 3.23 -14.95 11.16
C THR A 122 3.23 -15.73 9.85
N ALA A 123 2.54 -16.87 9.82
CA ALA A 123 2.32 -17.58 8.57
C ALA A 123 1.69 -16.59 7.58
N ILE A 124 2.23 -16.52 6.38
CA ILE A 124 1.61 -15.81 5.27
C ILE A 124 0.31 -16.55 4.99
N GLY A 125 -0.82 -15.96 5.39
CA GLY A 125 -2.13 -16.49 5.06
C GLY A 125 -2.46 -16.27 3.59
N ASP A 126 -3.45 -16.99 3.10
CA ASP A 126 -4.06 -16.71 1.82
C ASP A 126 -5.00 -15.49 2.01
N PHE A 127 -4.54 -14.32 1.57
CA PHE A 127 -5.29 -13.06 1.72
C PHE A 127 -6.67 -13.13 1.06
N ASP A 128 -6.78 -13.76 -0.11
CA ASP A 128 -8.05 -13.89 -0.82
C ASP A 128 -9.03 -14.77 -0.05
N ALA A 129 -8.56 -15.86 0.55
CA ALA A 129 -9.37 -16.72 1.41
C ALA A 129 -9.79 -16.00 2.69
N GLU A 130 -8.89 -15.25 3.34
CA GLU A 130 -9.20 -14.46 4.54
C GLU A 130 -10.28 -13.40 4.29
N VAL A 131 -10.17 -12.69 3.16
CA VAL A 131 -11.17 -11.71 2.75
C VAL A 131 -12.51 -12.37 2.44
N ALA A 132 -12.50 -13.53 1.76
CA ALA A 132 -13.72 -14.27 1.47
C ALA A 132 -14.44 -14.72 2.76
N GLU A 133 -13.70 -15.14 3.77
CA GLU A 133 -14.23 -15.55 5.07
C GLU A 133 -14.85 -14.37 5.84
N GLU A 134 -14.17 -13.22 5.89
CA GLU A 134 -14.68 -12.03 6.58
C GLU A 134 -15.87 -11.37 5.88
N MET A 135 -15.91 -11.36 4.54
CA MET A 135 -17.00 -10.74 3.76
C MET A 135 -18.14 -11.71 3.43
N GLY A 136 -17.90 -13.03 3.45
CA GLY A 136 -18.91 -14.04 3.16
C GLY A 136 -19.75 -14.46 4.37
N GLY A 137 -19.48 -13.95 5.55
CA GLY A 137 -20.17 -14.22 6.82
C GLY A 137 -21.30 -13.25 7.17
N ALA A 138 -21.74 -12.44 6.21
CA ALA A 138 -22.85 -11.51 6.40
C ALA A 138 -24.11 -11.95 5.66
#